data_721945f7f1f8b98db5450b34019736e0
#
_entry.id   721945f7f1f8b98db5450b34019736e0
#
_cell.length_a   1.000
_cell.length_b   1.000
_cell.length_c   1.000
_cell.angle_alpha   90.00
_cell.angle_beta   90.00
_cell.angle_gamma   90.00
#
_symmetry.space_group_name_H-M   'P 1'
#
loop_
_entity.id
_entity.type
_entity.pdbx_description
1 polymer ?
#
loop_
_entity_poly.entity_id
_entity_poly.type
_entity_poly.pdbx_seq_one_letter_code
_entity_poly.pdbx_strand_id
1 'polypeptide(L)'
;MKALSRMSSRSRQFLNFGVTFVSVMLCILILPTRLPGMELLGIGPNWLLIWLVAWSIKRKRTVWGAASMGLVLGFLQDAMTAPHPTHAVSLVVVGVLTVVLQKTWSIPADIVERDPIPIALIVFGMAVVAETVIGLQFFAMGDRALLEIWSYHQRVALCSAILSSLWAPVIYFPLNRLWEMTRNLEKP
;
A
#
# COMPACT_ATOMS: atom_id res chain seq x y z
N MET A 1 11.42 22.68 17.30
CA MET A 1 11.39 22.81 15.85
C MET A 1 12.60 23.53 15.23
N LYS A 2 13.30 24.46 15.95
CA LYS A 2 14.49 25.18 15.44
C LYS A 2 15.75 24.32 15.18
N ALA A 3 15.89 23.15 15.81
CA ALA A 3 17.06 22.29 15.64
C ALA A 3 17.08 21.54 14.29
N LEU A 4 15.92 21.24 13.73
CA LEU A 4 15.79 20.49 12.48
C LEU A 4 16.05 21.35 11.22
N SER A 5 15.92 22.67 11.32
CA SER A 5 16.16 23.59 10.19
C SER A 5 17.66 23.77 9.86
N ARG A 6 18.57 23.33 10.72
CA ARG A 6 20.04 23.41 10.54
C ARG A 6 20.66 22.13 9.94
N MET A 7 19.85 21.14 9.57
CA MET A 7 20.37 19.88 9.02
C MET A 7 20.84 20.04 7.57
N SER A 8 21.96 19.38 7.23
CA SER A 8 22.46 19.36 5.86
C SER A 8 21.51 18.62 4.91
N SER A 9 21.56 18.92 3.61
CA SER A 9 20.73 18.24 2.59
C SER A 9 20.87 16.71 2.63
N ARG A 10 22.06 16.18 2.84
CA ARG A 10 22.30 14.74 2.98
C ARG A 10 21.62 14.15 4.21
N SER A 11 21.68 14.83 5.35
CA SER A 11 21.04 14.38 6.58
C SER A 11 19.51 14.30 6.45
N ARG A 12 18.90 15.22 5.69
CA ARG A 12 17.46 15.21 5.40
C ARG A 12 17.05 14.05 4.51
N GLN A 13 17.87 13.71 3.51
CA GLN A 13 17.65 12.55 2.66
C GLN A 13 17.71 11.24 3.46
N PHE A 14 18.70 11.11 4.35
CA PHE A 14 18.80 9.96 5.25
C PHE A 14 17.61 9.85 6.20
N LEU A 15 17.13 10.96 6.76
CA LEU A 15 15.94 10.97 7.61
C LEU A 15 14.70 10.51 6.83
N ASN A 16 14.51 11.01 5.62
CA ASN A 16 13.40 10.64 4.76
C ASN A 16 13.43 9.16 4.36
N PHE A 17 14.62 8.64 4.03
CA PHE A 17 14.82 7.21 3.77
C PHE A 17 14.55 6.39 5.04
N GLY A 18 15.05 6.82 6.21
CA GLY A 18 14.82 6.18 7.49
C GLY A 18 13.34 6.09 7.85
N VAL A 19 12.58 7.18 7.71
CA VAL A 19 11.13 7.20 7.95
C VAL A 19 10.40 6.23 7.01
N THR A 20 10.78 6.22 5.74
CA THR A 20 10.20 5.29 4.75
C THR A 20 10.51 3.84 5.13
N PHE A 21 11.76 3.54 5.46
CA PHE A 21 12.19 2.20 5.86
C PHE A 21 11.49 1.72 7.13
N VAL A 22 11.47 2.54 8.18
CA VAL A 22 10.82 2.20 9.46
C VAL A 22 9.32 1.98 9.27
N SER A 23 8.64 2.80 8.46
CA SER A 23 7.21 2.64 8.20
C SER A 23 6.89 1.34 7.44
N VAL A 24 7.72 0.93 6.49
CA VAL A 24 7.60 -0.36 5.80
C VAL A 24 7.84 -1.52 6.79
N MET A 25 8.89 -1.43 7.61
CA MET A 25 9.18 -2.45 8.62
C MET A 25 8.04 -2.63 9.61
N LEU A 26 7.41 -1.54 10.05
CA LEU A 26 6.22 -1.61 10.92
C LEU A 26 5.06 -2.34 10.22
N CYS A 27 4.79 -2.05 8.95
CA CYS A 27 3.75 -2.75 8.19
C CYS A 27 4.05 -4.26 8.05
N ILE A 28 5.33 -4.63 7.86
CA ILE A 28 5.75 -6.03 7.79
C ILE A 28 5.60 -6.73 9.15
N LEU A 29 5.97 -6.06 10.24
CA LEU A 29 5.84 -6.62 11.59
C LEU A 29 4.38 -6.83 12.02
N ILE A 30 3.47 -5.99 11.52
CA ILE A 30 2.03 -6.13 11.78
C ILE A 30 1.42 -7.29 10.95
N LEU A 31 2.03 -7.66 9.84
CA LEU A 31 1.51 -8.69 8.92
C LEU A 31 1.20 -10.04 9.62
N PRO A 32 2.09 -10.61 10.45
CA PRO A 32 1.81 -11.86 11.17
C PRO A 32 0.97 -11.66 12.44
N THR A 33 0.72 -10.40 12.86
CA THR A 33 -0.04 -10.15 14.09
C THR A 33 -1.54 -10.29 13.84
N ARG A 34 -2.18 -11.20 14.56
CA ARG A 34 -3.62 -11.41 14.52
C ARG A 34 -4.28 -10.76 15.74
N LEU A 35 -4.52 -9.46 15.62
CA LEU A 35 -5.18 -8.73 16.71
C LEU A 35 -6.71 -8.83 16.58
N PRO A 36 -7.44 -8.91 17.71
CA PRO A 36 -8.90 -8.90 17.68
C PRO A 36 -9.44 -7.68 16.93
N GLY A 37 -10.39 -7.89 16.01
CA GLY A 37 -10.96 -6.83 15.16
C GLY A 37 -10.16 -6.48 13.90
N MET A 38 -9.01 -7.12 13.66
CA MET A 38 -8.22 -6.95 12.44
C MET A 38 -8.42 -8.09 11.43
N GLU A 39 -9.30 -9.04 11.73
CA GLU A 39 -9.59 -10.17 10.84
C GLU A 39 -11.09 -10.26 10.55
N LEU A 40 -11.42 -10.52 9.30
CA LEU A 40 -12.75 -10.88 8.84
C LEU A 40 -12.68 -12.25 8.18
N LEU A 41 -13.36 -13.25 8.75
CA LEU A 41 -13.30 -14.64 8.30
C LEU A 41 -11.86 -15.22 8.20
N GLY A 42 -10.96 -14.82 9.10
CA GLY A 42 -9.56 -15.24 9.11
C GLY A 42 -8.67 -14.50 8.07
N ILE A 43 -9.21 -13.48 7.41
CA ILE A 43 -8.49 -12.66 6.42
C ILE A 43 -8.22 -11.30 7.04
N GLY A 44 -6.95 -10.88 7.02
CA GLY A 44 -6.52 -9.58 7.50
C GLY A 44 -6.42 -8.51 6.41
N PRO A 45 -6.20 -7.24 6.79
CA PRO A 45 -5.94 -6.17 5.83
C PRO A 45 -4.57 -6.33 5.17
N ASN A 46 -4.45 -5.89 3.94
CA ASN A 46 -3.17 -5.88 3.23
C ASN A 46 -2.39 -4.60 3.57
N TRP A 47 -1.58 -4.67 4.63
CA TRP A 47 -0.82 -3.52 5.17
C TRP A 47 0.14 -2.90 4.16
N LEU A 48 0.85 -3.73 3.39
CA LEU A 48 1.81 -3.26 2.39
C LEU A 48 1.13 -2.59 1.21
N LEU A 49 -0.06 -3.06 0.82
CA LEU A 49 -0.89 -2.41 -0.18
C LEU A 49 -1.35 -1.03 0.30
N ILE A 50 -1.87 -0.91 1.53
CA ILE A 50 -2.29 0.37 2.11
C ILE A 50 -1.11 1.35 2.10
N TRP A 51 0.06 0.89 2.55
CA TRP A 51 1.27 1.70 2.56
C TRP A 51 1.69 2.14 1.16
N LEU A 52 1.69 1.21 0.18
CA LEU A 52 2.05 1.50 -1.22
C LEU A 52 1.14 2.55 -1.85
N VAL A 53 -0.17 2.42 -1.65
CA VAL A 53 -1.17 3.39 -2.14
C VAL A 53 -0.94 4.76 -1.49
N ALA A 54 -0.79 4.82 -0.16
CA ALA A 54 -0.52 6.05 0.58
C ALA A 54 0.75 6.75 0.07
N TRP A 55 1.82 5.98 -0.12
CA TRP A 55 3.10 6.48 -0.61
C TRP A 55 3.02 6.98 -2.07
N SER A 56 2.29 6.28 -2.93
CA SER A 56 2.13 6.62 -4.34
C SER A 56 1.34 7.91 -4.52
N ILE A 57 0.27 8.11 -3.76
CA ILE A 57 -0.56 9.32 -3.80
C ILE A 57 0.24 10.55 -3.35
N LYS A 58 0.93 10.46 -2.23
CA LYS A 58 1.57 11.62 -1.60
C LYS A 58 2.75 12.17 -2.38
N ARG A 59 3.53 11.34 -3.05
CA ARG A 59 4.82 11.73 -3.60
C ARG A 59 4.84 12.07 -5.08
N LYS A 60 3.70 12.14 -5.78
CA LYS A 60 3.64 12.37 -7.24
C LYS A 60 4.70 11.54 -7.98
N ARG A 61 4.75 10.25 -7.71
CA ARG A 61 5.80 9.36 -8.19
C ARG A 61 5.72 9.12 -9.70
N THR A 62 6.85 8.75 -10.27
CA THR A 62 6.88 8.20 -11.62
C THR A 62 6.29 6.79 -11.60
N VAL A 63 5.70 6.37 -12.72
CA VAL A 63 5.15 5.00 -12.89
C VAL A 63 6.23 3.96 -12.56
N TRP A 64 7.46 4.16 -13.05
CA TRP A 64 8.59 3.27 -12.77
C TRP A 64 8.97 3.21 -11.28
N GLY A 65 8.91 4.34 -10.58
CA GLY A 65 9.15 4.37 -9.13
C GLY A 65 8.10 3.61 -8.34
N ALA A 66 6.83 3.69 -8.75
CA ALA A 66 5.75 2.93 -8.12
C ALA A 66 5.85 1.43 -8.44
N ALA A 67 6.20 1.08 -9.68
CA ALA A 67 6.42 -0.31 -10.07
C ALA A 67 7.57 -0.95 -9.29
N SER A 68 8.73 -0.28 -9.19
CA SER A 68 9.89 -0.80 -8.44
C SER A 68 9.59 -0.94 -6.95
N MET A 69 8.87 0.01 -6.35
CA MET A 69 8.46 -0.10 -4.93
C MET A 69 7.46 -1.24 -4.74
N GLY A 70 6.47 -1.39 -5.63
CA GLY A 70 5.53 -2.52 -5.60
C GLY A 70 6.24 -3.87 -5.70
N LEU A 71 7.25 -3.97 -6.58
CA LEU A 71 8.08 -5.17 -6.72
C LEU A 71 8.82 -5.51 -5.42
N VAL A 72 9.48 -4.54 -4.81
CA VAL A 72 10.22 -4.73 -3.55
C VAL A 72 9.28 -5.15 -2.41
N LEU A 73 8.15 -4.44 -2.26
CA LEU A 73 7.17 -4.76 -1.21
C LEU A 73 6.53 -6.13 -1.43
N GLY A 74 6.26 -6.50 -2.69
CA GLY A 74 5.71 -7.80 -3.02
C GLY A 74 6.66 -8.95 -2.67
N PHE A 75 7.93 -8.83 -3.00
CA PHE A 75 8.92 -9.83 -2.58
C PHE A 75 9.11 -9.90 -1.07
N LEU A 76 9.04 -8.75 -0.37
CA LEU A 76 9.05 -8.75 1.09
C LEU A 76 7.83 -9.45 1.67
N GLN A 77 6.65 -9.27 1.06
CA GLN A 77 5.43 -9.97 1.46
C GLN A 77 5.54 -11.48 1.20
N ASP A 78 6.05 -11.87 0.03
CA ASP A 78 6.26 -13.27 -0.34
C ASP A 78 7.24 -13.98 0.62
N ALA A 79 8.26 -13.26 1.08
CA ALA A 79 9.21 -13.78 2.09
C ALA A 79 8.55 -14.05 3.45
N MET A 80 7.45 -13.38 3.78
CA MET A 80 6.72 -13.54 5.04
C MET A 80 5.49 -14.46 4.94
N THR A 81 5.03 -14.73 3.71
CA THR A 81 3.83 -15.52 3.44
C THR A 81 4.15 -16.70 2.52
N ALA A 82 3.31 -17.00 1.54
CA ALA A 82 3.55 -18.02 0.54
C ALA A 82 4.11 -17.41 -0.74
N PRO A 83 5.19 -17.96 -1.34
CA PRO A 83 5.80 -17.38 -2.54
C PRO A 83 4.98 -17.61 -3.82
N HIS A 84 3.95 -18.45 -3.80
CA HIS A 84 3.13 -18.78 -4.95
C HIS A 84 1.62 -18.74 -4.62
N PRO A 85 0.85 -17.94 -5.35
CA PRO A 85 1.25 -16.95 -6.37
C PRO A 85 1.97 -15.75 -5.75
N THR A 86 2.80 -15.07 -6.52
CA THR A 86 3.59 -13.95 -6.03
C THR A 86 2.75 -12.68 -5.81
N HIS A 87 2.95 -12.03 -4.66
CA HIS A 87 2.37 -10.71 -4.38
C HIS A 87 3.09 -9.59 -5.16
N ALA A 88 4.30 -9.85 -5.67
CA ALA A 88 5.07 -8.86 -6.40
C ALA A 88 4.32 -8.33 -7.63
N VAL A 89 3.72 -9.21 -8.43
CA VAL A 89 2.95 -8.80 -9.62
C VAL A 89 1.74 -7.96 -9.23
N SER A 90 0.98 -8.39 -8.22
CA SER A 90 -0.22 -7.66 -7.78
C SER A 90 0.12 -6.27 -7.23
N LEU A 91 1.18 -6.13 -6.42
CA LEU A 91 1.59 -4.84 -5.88
C LEU A 91 2.22 -3.92 -6.93
N VAL A 92 2.90 -4.46 -7.94
CA VAL A 92 3.36 -3.67 -9.10
C VAL A 92 2.16 -3.07 -9.84
N VAL A 93 1.15 -3.88 -10.13
CA VAL A 93 -0.08 -3.41 -10.80
C VAL A 93 -0.78 -2.34 -9.97
N VAL A 94 -0.94 -2.56 -8.67
CA VAL A 94 -1.54 -1.57 -7.74
C VAL A 94 -0.76 -0.26 -7.74
N GLY A 95 0.57 -0.32 -7.60
CA GLY A 95 1.41 0.87 -7.58
C GLY A 95 1.31 1.68 -8.88
N VAL A 96 1.43 0.99 -10.03
CA VAL A 96 1.28 1.61 -11.36
C VAL A 96 -0.10 2.23 -11.52
N LEU A 97 -1.15 1.47 -11.24
CA LEU A 97 -2.54 1.90 -11.40
C LEU A 97 -2.86 3.10 -10.50
N THR A 98 -2.39 3.11 -9.25
CA THR A 98 -2.56 4.25 -8.34
C THR A 98 -1.95 5.53 -8.93
N VAL A 99 -0.73 5.46 -9.48
CA VAL A 99 -0.09 6.64 -10.10
C VAL A 99 -0.80 7.08 -11.37
N VAL A 100 -1.24 6.13 -12.20
CA VAL A 100 -1.98 6.44 -13.45
C VAL A 100 -3.31 7.10 -13.12
N LEU A 101 -4.09 6.55 -12.19
CA LEU A 101 -5.38 7.12 -11.78
C LEU A 101 -5.21 8.50 -11.15
N GLN A 102 -4.19 8.70 -10.33
CA GLN A 102 -3.90 10.02 -9.75
C GLN A 102 -3.61 11.06 -10.83
N LYS A 103 -2.87 10.69 -11.88
CA LYS A 103 -2.57 11.59 -13.01
C LYS A 103 -3.81 11.88 -13.86
N THR A 104 -4.62 10.85 -14.13
CA THR A 104 -5.79 10.96 -15.02
C THR A 104 -6.93 11.73 -14.35
N TRP A 105 -7.21 11.45 -13.09
CA TRP A 105 -8.33 12.08 -12.38
C TRP A 105 -7.94 13.37 -11.65
N SER A 106 -6.65 13.75 -11.69
CA SER A 106 -6.13 14.97 -11.03
C SER A 106 -6.68 15.15 -9.63
N ILE A 107 -6.78 14.04 -8.85
CA ILE A 107 -7.35 14.06 -7.49
C ILE A 107 -6.54 15.06 -6.67
N PRO A 108 -7.16 16.17 -6.19
CA PRO A 108 -6.46 17.13 -5.38
C PRO A 108 -5.98 16.48 -4.09
N ALA A 109 -4.70 16.61 -3.78
CA ALA A 109 -4.10 16.00 -2.60
C ALA A 109 -4.75 16.51 -1.29
N ASP A 110 -5.24 17.74 -1.30
CA ASP A 110 -5.95 18.39 -0.19
C ASP A 110 -7.30 17.72 0.13
N ILE A 111 -8.01 17.16 -0.84
CA ILE A 111 -9.24 16.40 -0.59
C ILE A 111 -8.91 15.12 0.17
N VAL A 112 -7.90 14.38 -0.27
CA VAL A 112 -7.45 13.15 0.40
C VAL A 112 -6.86 13.42 1.78
N GLU A 113 -6.34 14.64 2.02
CA GLU A 113 -5.77 15.06 3.30
C GLU A 113 -6.84 15.44 4.34
N ARG A 114 -8.02 15.88 3.89
CA ARG A 114 -9.10 16.32 4.79
C ARG A 114 -10.09 15.22 5.12
N ASP A 115 -10.41 14.39 4.13
CA ASP A 115 -11.46 13.37 4.26
C ASP A 115 -10.87 11.95 4.25
N PRO A 116 -11.31 11.07 5.18
CA PRO A 116 -10.90 9.66 5.19
C PRO A 116 -11.54 8.84 4.07
N ILE A 117 -12.68 9.29 3.52
CA ILE A 117 -13.46 8.51 2.55
C ILE A 117 -12.71 8.29 1.24
N PRO A 118 -12.08 9.31 0.59
CA PRO A 118 -11.38 9.09 -0.66
C PRO A 118 -10.25 8.08 -0.56
N ILE A 119 -9.45 8.12 0.50
CA ILE A 119 -8.36 7.16 0.67
C ILE A 119 -8.89 5.75 0.92
N ALA A 120 -9.96 5.61 1.69
CA ALA A 120 -10.60 4.33 1.94
C ALA A 120 -11.14 3.70 0.65
N LEU A 121 -11.81 4.50 -0.22
CA LEU A 121 -12.33 4.04 -1.51
C LEU A 121 -11.22 3.65 -2.49
N ILE A 122 -10.14 4.44 -2.56
CA ILE A 122 -8.99 4.10 -3.41
C ILE A 122 -8.38 2.78 -2.95
N VAL A 123 -8.14 2.63 -1.66
CA VAL A 123 -7.55 1.40 -1.11
C VAL A 123 -8.50 0.20 -1.30
N PHE A 124 -9.82 0.38 -1.12
CA PHE A 124 -10.80 -0.67 -1.43
C PHE A 124 -10.66 -1.16 -2.87
N GLY A 125 -10.72 -0.25 -3.83
CA GLY A 125 -10.59 -0.60 -5.25
C GLY A 125 -9.26 -1.27 -5.59
N MET A 126 -8.15 -0.77 -5.01
CA MET A 126 -6.81 -1.34 -5.22
C MET A 126 -6.67 -2.73 -4.58
N ALA A 127 -7.31 -2.98 -3.45
CA ALA A 127 -7.30 -4.31 -2.83
C ALA A 127 -8.08 -5.33 -3.68
N VAL A 128 -9.23 -4.93 -4.25
CA VAL A 128 -9.97 -5.78 -5.20
C VAL A 128 -9.11 -6.09 -6.44
N VAL A 129 -8.42 -5.09 -6.99
CA VAL A 129 -7.50 -5.29 -8.13
C VAL A 129 -6.37 -6.25 -7.76
N ALA A 130 -5.73 -6.08 -6.59
CA ALA A 130 -4.65 -6.94 -6.15
C ALA A 130 -5.08 -8.41 -6.06
N GLU A 131 -6.22 -8.67 -5.42
CA GLU A 131 -6.76 -10.02 -5.28
C GLU A 131 -7.20 -10.61 -6.64
N THR A 132 -7.72 -9.78 -7.53
CA THR A 132 -8.04 -10.21 -8.90
C THR A 132 -6.79 -10.66 -9.66
N VAL A 133 -5.69 -9.91 -9.53
CA VAL A 133 -4.40 -10.28 -10.15
C VAL A 133 -3.87 -11.59 -9.55
N ILE A 134 -4.00 -11.80 -8.25
CA ILE A 134 -3.63 -13.06 -7.59
C ILE A 134 -4.51 -14.22 -8.12
N GLY A 135 -5.81 -14.01 -8.20
CA GLY A 135 -6.74 -15.01 -8.78
C GLY A 135 -6.39 -15.38 -10.22
N LEU A 136 -6.01 -14.39 -11.05
CA LEU A 136 -5.55 -14.64 -12.43
C LEU A 136 -4.24 -15.43 -12.47
N GLN A 137 -3.32 -15.22 -11.53
CA GLN A 137 -2.09 -16.00 -11.42
C GLN A 137 -2.41 -17.48 -11.10
N PHE A 138 -3.32 -17.75 -10.14
CA PHE A 138 -3.77 -19.12 -9.85
C PHE A 138 -4.39 -19.79 -11.07
N PHE A 139 -5.21 -19.05 -11.81
CA PHE A 139 -5.80 -19.58 -13.06
C PHE A 139 -4.74 -19.92 -14.10
N ALA A 140 -3.73 -19.06 -14.27
CA ALA A 140 -2.65 -19.27 -15.23
C ALA A 140 -1.74 -20.47 -14.88
N MET A 141 -1.66 -20.82 -13.59
CA MET A 141 -0.91 -22.01 -13.12
C MET A 141 -1.65 -23.33 -13.38
N GLY A 142 -2.95 -23.27 -13.67
CA GLY A 142 -3.75 -24.45 -14.05
C GLY A 142 -4.11 -25.37 -12.87
N ASP A 143 -3.89 -24.95 -11.62
CA ASP A 143 -4.02 -25.80 -10.45
C ASP A 143 -5.48 -26.14 -10.08
N ARG A 144 -6.46 -25.33 -10.53
CA ARG A 144 -7.87 -25.48 -10.12
C ARG A 144 -8.85 -24.99 -11.20
N ALA A 145 -10.10 -25.47 -11.09
CA ALA A 145 -11.18 -25.02 -11.96
C ALA A 145 -11.51 -23.53 -11.70
N LEU A 146 -11.77 -22.77 -12.76
CA LEU A 146 -12.08 -21.34 -12.72
C LEU A 146 -13.18 -20.97 -11.70
N LEU A 147 -14.23 -21.80 -11.60
CA LEU A 147 -15.35 -21.56 -10.70
C LEU A 147 -14.96 -21.69 -9.22
N GLU A 148 -14.07 -22.60 -8.90
CA GLU A 148 -13.57 -22.83 -7.55
C GLU A 148 -12.65 -21.68 -7.11
N ILE A 149 -11.72 -21.28 -7.99
CA ILE A 149 -10.85 -20.12 -7.77
C ILE A 149 -11.70 -18.88 -7.55
N TRP A 150 -12.69 -18.63 -8.41
CA TRP A 150 -13.54 -17.46 -8.37
C TRP A 150 -14.32 -17.35 -7.06
N SER A 151 -15.00 -18.42 -6.66
CA SER A 151 -15.81 -18.42 -5.41
C SER A 151 -14.99 -18.21 -4.15
N TYR A 152 -13.76 -18.71 -4.10
CA TYR A 152 -12.83 -18.50 -3.00
C TYR A 152 -12.28 -17.07 -3.00
N HIS A 153 -11.72 -16.64 -4.15
CA HIS A 153 -11.09 -15.32 -4.24
C HIS A 153 -12.05 -14.14 -4.10
N GLN A 154 -13.31 -14.26 -4.47
CA GLN A 154 -14.30 -13.23 -4.20
C GLN A 154 -14.45 -12.93 -2.70
N ARG A 155 -14.50 -13.96 -1.87
CA ARG A 155 -14.57 -13.77 -0.41
C ARG A 155 -13.30 -13.16 0.15
N VAL A 156 -12.15 -13.66 -0.28
CA VAL A 156 -10.85 -13.10 0.12
C VAL A 156 -10.75 -11.63 -0.30
N ALA A 157 -11.07 -11.32 -1.55
CA ALA A 157 -11.02 -9.97 -2.09
C ALA A 157 -11.93 -9.00 -1.33
N LEU A 158 -13.17 -9.40 -1.04
CA LEU A 158 -14.11 -8.54 -0.32
C LEU A 158 -13.66 -8.32 1.13
N CYS A 159 -13.28 -9.38 1.85
CA CYS A 159 -12.81 -9.25 3.23
C CYS A 159 -11.54 -8.40 3.32
N SER A 160 -10.55 -8.67 2.48
CA SER A 160 -9.30 -7.91 2.39
C SER A 160 -9.57 -6.44 2.02
N ALA A 161 -10.44 -6.19 1.03
CA ALA A 161 -10.77 -4.84 0.59
C ALA A 161 -11.50 -4.03 1.66
N ILE A 162 -12.50 -4.63 2.34
CA ILE A 162 -13.22 -3.97 3.44
C ILE A 162 -12.26 -3.62 4.57
N LEU A 163 -11.48 -4.59 5.05
CA LEU A 163 -10.54 -4.33 6.13
C LEU A 163 -9.46 -3.34 5.74
N SER A 164 -8.87 -3.49 4.56
CA SER A 164 -7.85 -2.55 4.08
C SER A 164 -8.40 -1.13 3.95
N SER A 165 -9.65 -0.97 3.50
CA SER A 165 -10.28 0.35 3.40
C SER A 165 -10.57 0.98 4.76
N LEU A 166 -10.99 0.19 5.75
CA LEU A 166 -11.21 0.67 7.12
C LEU A 166 -9.92 1.11 7.81
N TRP A 167 -8.83 0.35 7.60
CA TRP A 167 -7.52 0.67 8.17
C TRP A 167 -6.72 1.70 7.36
N ALA A 168 -7.10 1.97 6.11
CA ALA A 168 -6.40 2.92 5.26
C ALA A 168 -6.26 4.31 5.88
N PRO A 169 -7.31 4.96 6.42
CA PRO A 169 -7.16 6.26 7.07
C PRO A 169 -6.24 6.21 8.29
N VAL A 170 -6.34 5.15 9.10
CA VAL A 170 -5.54 4.97 10.33
C VAL A 170 -4.04 4.93 10.02
N ILE A 171 -3.66 4.34 8.90
CA ILE A 171 -2.26 4.28 8.42
C ILE A 171 -1.88 5.55 7.67
N TYR A 172 -2.77 6.04 6.79
CA TYR A 172 -2.49 7.16 5.91
C TYR A 172 -2.21 8.46 6.66
N PHE A 173 -3.06 8.85 7.63
CA PHE A 173 -2.92 10.14 8.29
C PHE A 173 -1.61 10.29 9.09
N PRO A 174 -1.19 9.32 9.94
CA PRO A 174 0.11 9.41 10.62
C PRO A 174 1.28 9.44 9.64
N LEU A 175 1.27 8.58 8.61
CA LEU A 175 2.31 8.54 7.60
C LEU A 175 2.38 9.85 6.81
N ASN A 176 1.24 10.38 6.40
CA ASN A 176 1.16 11.65 5.70
C ASN A 176 1.78 12.77 6.54
N ARG A 177 1.44 12.83 7.83
CA ARG A 177 1.98 13.83 8.75
C ARG A 177 3.50 13.70 8.93
N LEU A 178 4.02 12.47 9.04
CA LEU A 178 5.46 12.21 9.10
C LEU A 178 6.17 12.65 7.81
N TRP A 179 5.62 12.33 6.65
CA TRP A 179 6.20 12.74 5.36
C TRP A 179 6.13 14.24 5.12
N GLU A 180 5.11 14.94 5.64
CA GLU A 180 5.04 16.40 5.60
C GLU A 180 6.11 17.05 6.47
N MET A 181 6.31 16.53 7.67
CA MET A 181 7.37 17.02 8.55
C MET A 181 8.74 16.92 7.86
N THR A 182 9.04 15.77 7.21
CA THR A 182 10.30 15.59 6.49
C THR A 182 10.40 16.46 5.25
N ARG A 183 9.30 16.66 4.49
CA ARG A 183 9.25 17.49 3.28
C ARG A 183 9.39 18.98 3.60
N ASN A 184 8.78 19.47 4.68
CA ASN A 184 8.88 20.87 5.08
C ASN A 184 10.30 21.24 5.50
N LEU A 185 11.12 20.24 5.82
CA LEU A 185 12.56 20.41 6.07
C LEU A 185 13.38 20.50 4.76
N GLU A 186 12.81 20.09 3.62
CA GLU A 186 13.48 20.15 2.31
C GLU A 186 13.29 21.51 1.59
N LYS A 187 12.32 22.31 2.00
CA LYS A 187 12.14 23.65 1.45
C LYS A 187 13.16 24.60 2.09
N PRO A 188 13.94 25.37 1.28
CA PRO A 188 14.92 26.33 1.77
C PRO A 188 14.25 27.48 2.55
#